data_36e7dc395b980e2450493fe76d35f326
#
_entry.id   36e7dc395b980e2450493fe76d35f326
#
_cell.length_a   1.000
_cell.length_b   1.000
_cell.length_c   1.000
_cell.angle_alpha   90.00
_cell.angle_beta   90.00
_cell.angle_gamma   90.00
#
_symmetry.space_group_name_H-M   'P 1'
#
loop_
_entity.id
_entity.type
_entity.pdbx_description
1 polymer ?
#
loop_
_entity_poly.entity_id
_entity_poly.type
_entity_poly.pdbx_seq_one_letter_code
_entity_poly.pdbx_strand_id
1 'polypeptide(L)'
;MFEQDFTKPFKEYIRTNHDKDKDMCIDCGRPMGNKERVSIAFMKDMADDLARKKSAFWNCKVDAFLCPACAFVYAASPLGFTLLGQRFAFMNTNSSINQLLACNSRSGKIVTEAEKKEAERYTQWFARMLKQLMDCKVEQLNNIQVILKGTDEKDKYIFSVISNEALQTFNDEKVRKALEYLGEYPYTRIGADYLNIYENVVMNILKHRSQELLLKKVLKNNLDSDNAGQIVTAYWIYVVMLYSALVKKDKDLQGNGGKVIEMGSITVMDSGFALRTAILSSKGAKDDECIKGTIYQLLNALSTRNTGKFLDIVMRLYCTCKVPAEVGQADKLVIPREFVYIQKNQELFEEYGYAFVLGLKGCRQNKKNEEVI
;
A
#
# COMPACT_ATOMS: atom_id res chain seq x y z
N MET A 1 25.70 25.05 22.67
CA MET A 1 24.99 25.51 21.47
C MET A 1 23.48 25.31 21.62
N PHE A 2 22.87 24.19 21.36
CA PHE A 2 21.41 24.05 21.48
C PHE A 2 20.82 24.39 22.84
N GLU A 3 21.49 24.00 23.91
CA GLU A 3 21.07 24.30 25.28
C GLU A 3 21.13 25.80 25.61
N GLN A 4 22.16 26.51 25.15
CA GLN A 4 22.32 27.94 25.39
C GLN A 4 21.39 28.76 24.49
N ASP A 5 21.21 28.37 23.26
CA ASP A 5 20.49 29.16 22.26
C ASP A 5 18.96 28.96 22.31
N PHE A 6 18.51 27.78 22.75
CA PHE A 6 17.09 27.42 22.74
C PHE A 6 16.56 26.94 24.10
N THR A 7 17.23 26.01 24.79
CA THR A 7 16.68 25.40 26.01
C THR A 7 16.66 26.38 27.17
N LYS A 8 17.74 27.15 27.37
CA LYS A 8 17.84 28.13 28.46
C LYS A 8 16.87 29.27 28.25
N PRO A 9 16.80 29.97 27.09
CA PRO A 9 15.80 31.00 26.82
C PRO A 9 14.37 30.49 26.98
N PHE A 10 14.07 29.25 26.55
CA PHE A 10 12.76 28.63 26.74
C PHE A 10 12.39 28.52 28.24
N LYS A 11 13.32 28.00 29.08
CA LYS A 11 13.10 27.86 30.53
C LYS A 11 12.91 29.19 31.22
N GLU A 12 13.64 30.20 30.82
CA GLU A 12 13.52 31.55 31.35
C GLU A 12 12.18 32.17 30.94
N TYR A 13 11.80 32.07 29.69
CA TYR A 13 10.54 32.60 29.16
C TYR A 13 9.31 32.05 29.88
N ILE A 14 9.21 30.71 30.09
CA ILE A 14 8.04 30.14 30.78
C ILE A 14 7.96 30.44 32.27
N ARG A 15 9.04 30.96 32.89
CA ARG A 15 9.08 31.33 34.30
C ARG A 15 8.79 32.82 34.52
N THR A 16 8.85 33.62 33.47
CA THR A 16 8.67 35.06 33.52
C THR A 16 7.22 35.43 33.22
N ASN A 17 6.69 36.46 33.87
CA ASN A 17 5.38 37.01 33.57
C ASN A 17 5.50 38.06 32.45
N HIS A 18 4.74 37.84 31.36
CA HIS A 18 4.77 38.66 30.15
C HIS A 18 3.55 39.56 29.97
N ASP A 19 2.66 39.72 30.97
CA ASP A 19 1.41 40.48 30.85
C ASP A 19 1.62 41.93 30.43
N LYS A 20 2.80 42.49 30.66
CA LYS A 20 3.14 43.87 30.33
C LYS A 20 3.90 44.03 29.02
N ASP A 21 4.26 42.93 28.39
CA ASP A 21 5.04 42.96 27.17
C ASP A 21 4.15 43.28 25.96
N LYS A 22 4.69 44.11 25.06
CA LYS A 22 3.94 44.64 23.90
C LYS A 22 4.15 43.84 22.62
N ASP A 23 5.23 43.08 22.55
CA ASP A 23 5.55 42.30 21.36
C ASP A 23 4.85 40.95 21.40
N MET A 24 4.31 40.55 20.26
CA MET A 24 3.56 39.32 20.15
C MET A 24 4.31 38.33 19.26
N CYS A 25 4.36 37.06 19.67
CA CYS A 25 4.87 35.99 18.85
C CYS A 25 3.98 35.81 17.61
N ILE A 26 4.60 35.75 16.43
CA ILE A 26 3.84 35.60 15.17
C ILE A 26 3.13 34.28 15.07
N ASP A 27 3.61 33.23 15.75
CA ASP A 27 3.08 31.89 15.69
C ASP A 27 1.97 31.65 16.73
N CYS A 28 2.29 31.77 18.01
CA CYS A 28 1.34 31.45 19.08
C CYS A 28 0.57 32.65 19.64
N GLY A 29 0.89 33.87 19.21
CA GLY A 29 0.25 35.10 19.69
C GLY A 29 0.53 35.44 21.15
N ARG A 30 1.47 34.78 21.85
CA ARG A 30 1.83 35.10 23.23
C ARG A 30 2.71 36.34 23.30
N PRO A 31 2.56 37.17 24.34
CA PRO A 31 3.43 38.29 24.53
C PRO A 31 4.87 37.89 24.88
N MET A 32 5.84 38.70 24.52
CA MET A 32 7.26 38.49 24.79
C MET A 32 8.00 39.77 24.95
N GLY A 33 9.07 39.75 25.77
CA GLY A 33 9.95 40.88 25.99
C GLY A 33 10.84 41.18 24.79
N ASN A 34 11.26 42.42 24.66
CA ASN A 34 12.09 42.88 23.53
C ASN A 34 13.42 42.12 23.40
N LYS A 35 13.98 41.65 24.51
CA LYS A 35 15.24 40.87 24.53
C LYS A 35 15.04 39.38 24.24
N GLU A 36 13.81 38.91 24.24
CA GLU A 36 13.45 37.50 24.07
C GLU A 36 13.04 37.16 22.64
N ARG A 37 13.00 38.14 21.78
CA ARG A 37 12.61 37.99 20.38
C ARG A 37 13.62 37.13 19.66
N VAL A 38 13.12 36.05 19.05
CA VAL A 38 13.90 35.21 18.15
C VAL A 38 13.45 35.47 16.71
N SER A 39 14.36 35.97 15.88
CA SER A 39 14.07 36.19 14.47
C SER A 39 13.71 34.89 13.79
N ILE A 40 12.69 34.88 12.92
CA ILE A 40 12.32 33.74 12.11
C ILE A 40 13.44 33.36 11.12
N ALA A 41 14.42 34.21 10.91
CA ALA A 41 15.56 34.00 10.01
C ALA A 41 16.41 32.77 10.37
N PHE A 42 16.33 32.26 11.62
CA PHE A 42 17.03 31.00 11.94
C PHE A 42 16.46 29.77 11.18
N MET A 43 15.21 29.88 10.74
CA MET A 43 14.61 28.90 9.85
C MET A 43 14.82 29.34 8.40
N LYS A 44 16.01 29.11 7.83
CA LYS A 44 16.41 29.57 6.49
C LYS A 44 15.37 29.26 5.40
N ASP A 45 14.75 28.08 5.46
CA ASP A 45 13.75 27.65 4.46
C ASP A 45 12.48 28.52 4.44
N MET A 46 12.14 29.17 5.55
CA MET A 46 10.97 30.04 5.67
C MET A 46 11.30 31.53 5.47
N ALA A 47 12.57 31.88 5.60
CA ALA A 47 13.02 33.25 5.69
C ALA A 47 14.10 33.66 4.68
N ASP A 48 14.13 33.01 3.55
CA ASP A 48 15.20 33.09 2.54
C ASP A 48 15.45 34.50 1.96
N ASP A 49 14.65 35.48 2.23
CA ASP A 49 14.92 36.86 1.80
C ASP A 49 14.07 37.91 2.57
N LEU A 50 14.27 37.95 3.87
CA LEU A 50 13.55 38.92 4.73
C LEU A 50 13.74 40.37 4.32
N ALA A 51 14.91 40.71 3.78
CA ALA A 51 15.24 42.07 3.37
C ALA A 51 14.41 42.55 2.16
N ARG A 52 13.92 41.67 1.33
CA ARG A 52 13.24 41.95 0.06
C ARG A 52 11.74 41.73 0.07
N LYS A 53 11.19 40.93 0.99
CA LYS A 53 9.78 40.53 0.98
C LYS A 53 8.98 41.13 2.14
N LYS A 54 8.55 42.36 1.97
CA LYS A 54 7.45 42.91 2.76
C LYS A 54 6.15 42.29 2.23
N SER A 55 5.63 41.24 2.85
CA SER A 55 4.36 40.63 2.47
C SER A 55 3.28 40.93 3.53
N ALA A 56 2.03 40.83 3.12
CA ALA A 56 0.90 40.93 4.03
C ALA A 56 0.93 39.81 5.10
N PHE A 57 1.51 38.68 4.82
CA PHE A 57 1.73 37.56 5.75
C PHE A 57 2.60 37.99 6.97
N TRP A 58 3.56 38.88 6.77
CA TRP A 58 4.43 39.41 7.80
C TRP A 58 3.94 40.77 8.35
N ASN A 59 2.67 41.07 8.18
CA ASN A 59 2.12 42.41 8.53
C ASN A 59 2.93 43.57 7.92
N CYS A 60 3.44 43.40 6.72
CA CYS A 60 4.28 44.37 6.00
C CYS A 60 5.59 44.75 6.73
N LYS A 61 6.03 43.95 7.68
CA LYS A 61 7.33 44.13 8.38
C LYS A 61 8.44 43.39 7.66
N VAL A 62 9.67 43.83 7.89
CA VAL A 62 10.88 43.22 7.30
C VAL A 62 11.23 41.90 7.98
N ASP A 63 10.87 41.74 9.26
CA ASP A 63 11.16 40.57 10.07
C ASP A 63 9.95 40.22 10.94
N ALA A 64 9.87 38.96 11.32
CA ALA A 64 8.89 38.47 12.26
C ALA A 64 9.60 37.73 13.41
N PHE A 65 9.00 37.79 14.57
CA PHE A 65 9.62 37.31 15.79
C PHE A 65 8.79 36.18 16.41
N LEU A 66 9.49 35.15 16.84
CA LEU A 66 8.99 34.05 17.64
C LEU A 66 9.32 34.28 19.11
N CYS A 67 8.46 33.83 20.01
CA CYS A 67 8.83 33.70 21.41
C CYS A 67 9.81 32.53 21.59
N PRO A 68 10.61 32.49 22.66
CA PRO A 68 11.56 31.39 22.91
C PRO A 68 10.91 30.01 22.96
N ALA A 69 9.63 29.92 23.36
CA ALA A 69 8.90 28.65 23.36
C ALA A 69 8.67 28.09 21.93
N CYS A 70 8.16 28.95 21.03
CA CYS A 70 7.98 28.54 19.63
C CYS A 70 9.33 28.30 18.96
N ALA A 71 10.33 29.11 19.18
CA ALA A 71 11.68 28.92 18.67
C ALA A 71 12.28 27.57 19.11
N PHE A 72 12.10 27.18 20.36
CA PHE A 72 12.52 25.87 20.88
C PHE A 72 11.79 24.71 20.15
N VAL A 73 10.47 24.81 19.98
CA VAL A 73 9.68 23.79 19.28
C VAL A 73 10.14 23.64 17.83
N TYR A 74 10.33 24.74 17.12
CA TYR A 74 10.84 24.70 15.74
C TYR A 74 12.26 24.14 15.64
N ALA A 75 13.15 24.50 16.56
CA ALA A 75 14.50 23.94 16.61
C ALA A 75 14.52 22.45 16.92
N ALA A 76 13.54 21.94 17.67
CA ALA A 76 13.37 20.53 17.99
C ALA A 76 12.62 19.73 16.87
N SER A 77 11.98 20.41 15.91
CA SER A 77 11.17 19.75 14.87
C SER A 77 11.89 18.63 14.09
N PRO A 78 13.21 18.71 13.79
CA PRO A 78 13.91 17.61 13.10
C PRO A 78 13.89 16.30 13.88
N LEU A 79 13.68 16.32 15.20
CA LEU A 79 13.58 15.11 16.02
C LEU A 79 12.31 14.30 15.72
N GLY A 80 11.28 14.93 15.20
CA GLY A 80 10.03 14.29 14.78
C GLY A 80 10.10 13.62 13.40
N PHE A 81 11.17 13.86 12.66
CA PHE A 81 11.34 13.29 11.32
C PHE A 81 12.17 12.00 11.35
N THR A 82 11.87 11.10 10.42
CA THR A 82 12.66 9.90 10.18
C THR A 82 13.64 10.16 9.04
N LEU A 83 14.93 9.86 9.24
CA LEU A 83 15.94 10.00 8.19
C LEU A 83 15.87 8.79 7.25
N LEU A 84 15.62 9.05 5.96
CA LEU A 84 15.56 8.07 4.88
C LEU A 84 16.66 8.39 3.85
N GLY A 85 17.83 7.81 4.02
CA GLY A 85 18.99 8.15 3.18
C GLY A 85 19.38 9.63 3.33
N GLN A 86 19.19 10.41 2.27
CA GLN A 86 19.46 11.84 2.24
C GLN A 86 18.20 12.71 2.38
N ARG A 87 17.09 12.16 2.89
CA ARG A 87 15.84 12.89 3.09
C ARG A 87 15.27 12.66 4.47
N PHE A 88 14.67 13.68 5.01
CA PHE A 88 13.80 13.58 6.18
C PHE A 88 12.38 13.28 5.74
N ALA A 89 11.75 12.31 6.39
CA ALA A 89 10.35 11.95 6.16
C ALA A 89 9.53 12.13 7.43
N PHE A 90 8.33 12.64 7.27
CA PHE A 90 7.33 12.78 8.32
C PHE A 90 5.96 12.38 7.78
N MET A 91 5.25 11.56 8.53
CA MET A 91 3.89 11.17 8.20
C MET A 91 2.90 11.93 9.07
N ASN A 92 2.12 12.81 8.46
CA ASN A 92 1.02 13.47 9.13
C ASN A 92 -0.27 12.67 8.87
N THR A 93 -0.75 11.97 9.89
CA THR A 93 -1.98 11.17 9.82
C THR A 93 -3.23 12.00 10.08
N ASN A 94 -3.07 13.28 10.43
CA ASN A 94 -4.16 14.18 10.81
C ASN A 94 -5.13 13.56 11.84
N SER A 95 -4.58 12.80 12.78
CA SER A 95 -5.29 12.01 13.78
C SER A 95 -4.79 12.32 15.21
N SER A 96 -5.02 11.43 16.17
CA SER A 96 -4.56 11.64 17.54
C SER A 96 -3.03 11.69 17.66
N ILE A 97 -2.53 12.42 18.67
CA ILE A 97 -1.10 12.53 18.97
C ILE A 97 -0.45 11.14 19.14
N ASN A 98 -1.15 10.20 19.75
CA ASN A 98 -0.63 8.84 19.95
C ASN A 98 -0.40 8.12 18.62
N GLN A 99 -1.31 8.25 17.67
CA GLN A 99 -1.17 7.69 16.32
C GLN A 99 -0.06 8.39 15.55
N LEU A 100 0.04 9.72 15.66
CA LEU A 100 1.11 10.49 15.04
C LEU A 100 2.49 10.07 15.57
N LEU A 101 2.62 9.89 16.89
CA LEU A 101 3.85 9.41 17.51
C LEU A 101 4.17 7.96 17.08
N ALA A 102 3.18 7.07 17.03
CA ALA A 102 3.37 5.70 16.58
C ALA A 102 3.92 5.64 15.14
N CYS A 103 3.35 6.43 14.23
CA CYS A 103 3.80 6.47 12.83
C CYS A 103 5.21 7.03 12.64
N ASN A 104 5.60 7.99 13.46
CA ASN A 104 6.90 8.67 13.33
C ASN A 104 7.91 8.19 14.37
N SER A 105 7.55 7.23 15.24
CA SER A 105 8.48 6.67 16.20
C SER A 105 9.61 5.91 15.50
N ARG A 106 10.84 6.07 16.00
CA ARG A 106 12.04 5.41 15.48
C ARG A 106 12.11 3.92 15.84
N SER A 107 10.99 3.23 15.88
CA SER A 107 10.90 1.80 16.16
C SER A 107 11.51 0.98 15.01
N GLY A 108 12.77 0.69 15.11
CA GLY A 108 13.50 -0.20 14.21
C GLY A 108 14.78 0.46 13.73
N LYS A 109 15.91 -0.20 13.99
CA LYS A 109 17.21 0.16 13.41
C LYS A 109 17.01 0.32 11.90
N ILE A 110 17.13 1.56 11.42
CA ILE A 110 17.29 1.80 9.99
C ILE A 110 18.59 1.08 9.65
N VAL A 111 18.47 -0.07 8.99
CA VAL A 111 19.64 -0.74 8.44
C VAL A 111 20.18 0.22 7.40
N THR A 112 21.27 0.85 7.75
CA THR A 112 22.06 1.69 6.85
C THR A 112 22.78 0.79 5.86
N GLU A 113 22.03 0.15 4.97
CA GLU A 113 22.62 -0.41 3.78
C GLU A 113 22.82 0.77 2.81
N ALA A 114 24.06 1.18 2.67
CA ALA A 114 24.47 2.36 1.92
C ALA A 114 24.14 2.33 0.41
N GLU A 115 23.57 1.25 -0.09
CA GLU A 115 23.44 0.97 -1.53
C GLU A 115 21.99 0.88 -2.06
N LYS A 116 20.96 0.95 -1.24
CA LYS A 116 19.60 0.91 -1.75
C LYS A 116 19.19 2.27 -2.33
N LYS A 117 18.64 2.25 -3.54
CA LYS A 117 18.12 3.45 -4.22
C LYS A 117 17.08 4.15 -3.33
N GLU A 118 17.09 5.47 -3.33
CA GLU A 118 16.24 6.32 -2.48
C GLU A 118 14.73 5.98 -2.58
N ALA A 119 14.25 5.61 -3.77
CA ALA A 119 12.88 5.20 -3.99
C ALA A 119 12.50 3.90 -3.26
N GLU A 120 13.45 2.96 -3.10
CA GLU A 120 13.23 1.71 -2.35
C GLU A 120 13.13 1.99 -0.86
N ARG A 121 13.97 2.88 -0.33
CA ARG A 121 13.94 3.29 1.07
C ARG A 121 12.61 3.96 1.46
N TYR A 122 12.10 4.83 0.59
CA TYR A 122 10.79 5.45 0.81
C TYR A 122 9.68 4.42 0.88
N THR A 123 9.64 3.47 -0.04
CA THR A 123 8.61 2.43 -0.07
C THR A 123 8.66 1.53 1.16
N GLN A 124 9.85 1.12 1.56
CA GLN A 124 10.07 0.32 2.77
C GLN A 124 9.64 1.05 4.03
N TRP A 125 9.97 2.34 4.13
CA TRP A 125 9.55 3.18 5.25
C TRP A 125 8.03 3.31 5.28
N PHE A 126 7.41 3.64 4.14
CA PHE A 126 5.96 3.79 4.06
C PHE A 126 5.23 2.48 4.38
N ALA A 127 5.68 1.37 3.84
CA ALA A 127 5.11 0.05 4.12
C ALA A 127 5.19 -0.31 5.61
N ARG A 128 6.31 -0.01 6.28
CA ARG A 128 6.44 -0.18 7.74
C ARG A 128 5.49 0.72 8.52
N MET A 129 5.38 1.98 8.13
CA MET A 129 4.46 2.92 8.79
C MET A 129 3.00 2.48 8.63
N LEU A 130 2.63 2.01 7.45
CA LEU A 130 1.30 1.45 7.19
C LEU A 130 1.04 0.22 8.09
N LYS A 131 2.01 -0.69 8.21
CA LYS A 131 1.90 -1.85 9.10
C LYS A 131 1.70 -1.43 10.56
N GLN A 132 2.47 -0.47 11.05
CA GLN A 132 2.31 0.07 12.41
C GLN A 132 0.93 0.69 12.65
N LEU A 133 0.39 1.41 11.66
CA LEU A 133 -0.97 1.95 11.74
C LEU A 133 -2.02 0.83 11.84
N MET A 134 -1.86 -0.23 11.07
CA MET A 134 -2.72 -1.40 11.12
C MET A 134 -2.62 -2.12 12.47
N ASP A 135 -1.40 -2.33 12.98
CA ASP A 135 -1.14 -2.94 14.29
C ASP A 135 -1.76 -2.12 15.44
N CYS A 136 -1.80 -0.79 15.31
CA CYS A 136 -2.48 0.11 16.27
C CYS A 136 -4.01 0.10 16.15
N LYS A 137 -4.60 -0.80 15.35
CA LYS A 137 -6.05 -0.91 15.11
C LYS A 137 -6.71 0.42 14.73
N VAL A 138 -6.04 1.19 13.89
CA VAL A 138 -6.63 2.41 13.32
C VAL A 138 -7.78 1.99 12.40
N GLU A 139 -9.01 2.31 12.79
CA GLU A 139 -10.21 1.90 12.05
C GLU A 139 -10.27 2.47 10.65
N GLN A 140 -9.84 3.73 10.48
CA GLN A 140 -9.82 4.39 9.17
C GLN A 140 -8.58 5.25 8.98
N LEU A 141 -7.98 5.11 7.82
CA LEU A 141 -6.90 5.97 7.36
C LEU A 141 -7.51 7.13 6.57
N ASN A 142 -7.37 8.35 7.09
CA ASN A 142 -7.91 9.55 6.46
C ASN A 142 -6.81 10.61 6.29
N ASN A 143 -6.81 11.29 5.15
CA ASN A 143 -5.99 12.48 4.92
C ASN A 143 -4.51 12.36 5.30
N ILE A 144 -3.88 11.23 4.94
CA ILE A 144 -2.47 11.04 5.23
C ILE A 144 -1.62 11.92 4.31
N GLN A 145 -0.80 12.77 4.90
CA GLN A 145 0.20 13.56 4.21
C GLN A 145 1.58 13.03 4.52
N VAL A 146 2.39 12.86 3.50
CA VAL A 146 3.80 12.52 3.65
C VAL A 146 4.62 13.75 3.28
N ILE A 147 5.43 14.20 4.21
CA ILE A 147 6.32 15.35 4.05
C ILE A 147 7.73 14.81 3.91
N LEU A 148 8.37 15.10 2.78
CA LEU A 148 9.76 14.78 2.54
C LEU A 148 10.57 16.07 2.42
N LYS A 149 11.70 16.12 3.12
CA LYS A 149 12.67 17.22 3.03
C LYS A 149 14.04 16.64 2.74
N GLY A 150 14.74 17.18 1.74
CA GLY A 150 16.14 16.87 1.49
C GLY A 150 17.07 17.42 2.59
N THR A 151 18.28 16.86 2.67
CA THR A 151 19.31 17.34 3.59
C THR A 151 20.06 18.55 3.03
N ASP A 152 20.03 18.76 1.73
CA ASP A 152 20.68 19.88 1.06
C ASP A 152 19.82 21.14 1.12
N GLU A 153 20.46 22.32 1.22
CA GLU A 153 19.80 23.63 1.27
C GLU A 153 18.93 23.92 0.01
N LYS A 154 19.22 23.26 -1.10
CA LYS A 154 18.47 23.39 -2.36
C LYS A 154 17.23 22.49 -2.44
N ASP A 155 17.15 21.48 -1.60
CA ASP A 155 16.05 20.53 -1.59
C ASP A 155 14.84 21.09 -0.85
N LYS A 156 13.82 21.40 -1.61
CA LYS A 156 12.55 21.91 -1.07
C LYS A 156 11.75 20.78 -0.40
N TYR A 157 10.80 21.18 0.45
CA TYR A 157 9.80 20.26 0.97
C TYR A 157 8.95 19.71 -0.16
N ILE A 158 8.80 18.39 -0.19
CA ILE A 158 7.87 17.69 -1.08
C ILE A 158 6.72 17.22 -0.22
N PHE A 159 5.51 17.71 -0.53
CA PHE A 159 4.28 17.27 0.11
C PHE A 159 3.61 16.25 -0.81
N SER A 160 3.42 15.05 -0.34
CA SER A 160 2.67 14.00 -1.03
C SER A 160 1.42 13.67 -0.22
N VAL A 161 0.27 13.81 -0.85
CA VAL A 161 -1.01 13.40 -0.25
C VAL A 161 -1.37 12.05 -0.82
N ILE A 162 -1.72 11.10 0.03
CA ILE A 162 -2.21 9.81 -0.42
C ILE A 162 -3.63 10.00 -0.94
N SER A 163 -3.89 9.50 -2.13
CA SER A 163 -5.20 9.66 -2.77
C SER A 163 -6.31 8.95 -1.99
N ASN A 164 -7.52 9.47 -2.06
CA ASN A 164 -8.69 8.83 -1.45
C ASN A 164 -8.90 7.39 -1.94
N GLU A 165 -8.60 7.10 -3.19
CA GLU A 165 -8.71 5.76 -3.75
C GLU A 165 -7.74 4.78 -3.09
N ALA A 166 -6.47 5.20 -2.91
CA ALA A 166 -5.49 4.39 -2.19
C ALA A 166 -5.90 4.19 -0.72
N LEU A 167 -6.40 5.24 -0.05
CA LEU A 167 -6.88 5.15 1.32
C LEU A 167 -8.09 4.23 1.45
N GLN A 168 -9.06 4.30 0.54
CA GLN A 168 -10.20 3.39 0.50
C GLN A 168 -9.74 1.94 0.31
N THR A 169 -8.78 1.71 -0.60
CA THR A 169 -8.20 0.38 -0.80
C THR A 169 -7.52 -0.12 0.47
N PHE A 170 -6.72 0.69 1.16
CA PHE A 170 -6.08 0.31 2.42
C PHE A 170 -7.07 0.12 3.58
N ASN A 171 -8.23 0.76 3.54
CA ASN A 171 -9.28 0.63 4.55
C ASN A 171 -10.21 -0.56 4.31
N ASP A 172 -10.17 -1.18 3.15
CA ASP A 172 -10.95 -2.37 2.86
C ASP A 172 -10.52 -3.55 3.75
N GLU A 173 -11.47 -4.23 4.38
CA GLU A 173 -11.21 -5.30 5.35
C GLU A 173 -10.45 -6.50 4.72
N LYS A 174 -10.80 -6.87 3.49
CA LYS A 174 -10.15 -7.99 2.79
C LYS A 174 -8.72 -7.62 2.37
N VAL A 175 -8.51 -6.37 1.94
CA VAL A 175 -7.16 -5.85 1.64
C VAL A 175 -6.32 -5.80 2.91
N ARG A 176 -6.88 -5.38 4.05
CA ARG A 176 -6.17 -5.39 5.34
C ARG A 176 -5.70 -6.77 5.71
N LYS A 177 -6.58 -7.78 5.67
CA LYS A 177 -6.22 -9.19 5.91
C LYS A 177 -5.12 -9.67 4.97
N ALA A 178 -5.21 -9.30 3.68
CA ALA A 178 -4.17 -9.64 2.71
C ALA A 178 -2.83 -8.99 3.04
N LEU A 179 -2.84 -7.71 3.43
CA LEU A 179 -1.62 -6.98 3.79
C LEU A 179 -1.01 -7.48 5.10
N GLU A 180 -1.81 -7.89 6.09
CA GLU A 180 -1.34 -8.55 7.31
C GLU A 180 -0.56 -9.81 6.97
N TYR A 181 -1.15 -10.73 6.19
CA TYR A 181 -0.47 -11.94 5.75
C TYR A 181 0.82 -11.65 4.97
N LEU A 182 0.74 -10.76 3.98
CA LEU A 182 1.91 -10.39 3.17
C LEU A 182 2.98 -9.65 4.00
N GLY A 183 2.59 -8.99 5.09
CA GLY A 183 3.50 -8.35 6.04
C GLY A 183 4.21 -9.33 6.96
N GLU A 184 3.59 -10.48 7.28
CA GLU A 184 4.22 -11.59 8.01
C GLU A 184 5.18 -12.39 7.12
N TYR A 185 4.82 -12.58 5.84
CA TYR A 185 5.60 -13.34 4.85
C TYR A 185 6.02 -12.44 3.68
N PRO A 186 6.84 -11.41 3.92
CA PRO A 186 7.06 -10.35 2.93
C PRO A 186 7.93 -10.77 1.74
N TYR A 187 8.70 -11.84 1.85
CA TYR A 187 9.64 -12.24 0.81
C TYR A 187 9.24 -13.54 0.12
N THR A 188 9.30 -13.51 -1.21
CA THR A 188 9.17 -14.73 -2.02
C THR A 188 10.36 -14.88 -2.95
N ARG A 189 10.86 -16.10 -3.09
CA ARG A 189 11.95 -16.39 -4.02
C ARG A 189 11.41 -16.42 -5.45
N ILE A 190 12.03 -15.66 -6.36
CA ILE A 190 11.69 -15.63 -7.78
C ILE A 190 12.98 -15.84 -8.58
N GLY A 191 13.13 -17.03 -9.14
CA GLY A 191 14.39 -17.46 -9.76
C GLY A 191 15.52 -17.52 -8.71
N ALA A 192 16.58 -16.74 -8.92
CA ALA A 192 17.73 -16.64 -7.99
C ALA A 192 17.52 -15.59 -6.88
N ASP A 193 16.59 -14.65 -7.07
CA ASP A 193 16.44 -13.48 -6.20
C ASP A 193 15.27 -13.60 -5.23
N TYR A 194 15.33 -12.83 -4.14
CA TYR A 194 14.20 -12.63 -3.23
C TYR A 194 13.49 -11.31 -3.53
N LEU A 195 12.19 -11.39 -3.76
CA LEU A 195 11.35 -10.23 -4.01
C LEU A 195 10.51 -9.91 -2.76
N ASN A 196 10.56 -8.65 -2.31
CA ASN A 196 9.67 -8.18 -1.25
C ASN A 196 8.28 -7.92 -1.83
N ILE A 197 7.36 -8.86 -1.61
CA ILE A 197 6.00 -8.82 -2.13
C ILE A 197 5.20 -7.72 -1.45
N TYR A 198 5.28 -7.62 -0.12
CA TYR A 198 4.54 -6.63 0.65
C TYR A 198 4.81 -5.20 0.17
N GLU A 199 6.09 -4.83 0.05
CA GLU A 199 6.48 -3.51 -0.45
C GLU A 199 5.99 -3.25 -1.88
N ASN A 200 6.09 -4.26 -2.76
CA ASN A 200 5.62 -4.12 -4.14
C ASN A 200 4.11 -3.92 -4.21
N VAL A 201 3.33 -4.66 -3.39
CA VAL A 201 1.87 -4.52 -3.33
C VAL A 201 1.50 -3.11 -2.84
N VAL A 202 2.10 -2.65 -1.73
CA VAL A 202 1.87 -1.30 -1.18
C VAL A 202 2.25 -0.23 -2.20
N MET A 203 3.40 -0.38 -2.87
CA MET A 203 3.84 0.56 -3.90
C MET A 203 2.86 0.63 -5.07
N ASN A 204 2.34 -0.52 -5.52
CA ASN A 204 1.39 -0.54 -6.61
C ASN A 204 0.08 0.17 -6.24
N ILE A 205 -0.44 -0.03 -5.00
CA ILE A 205 -1.62 0.70 -4.52
C ILE A 205 -1.36 2.21 -4.53
N LEU A 206 -0.23 2.66 -3.96
CA LEU A 206 0.14 4.09 -3.91
C LEU A 206 0.29 4.73 -5.29
N LYS A 207 0.79 3.98 -6.27
CA LYS A 207 1.01 4.44 -7.64
C LYS A 207 -0.17 4.15 -8.57
N HIS A 208 -1.30 3.71 -8.06
CA HIS A 208 -2.48 3.31 -8.84
C HIS A 208 -2.18 2.29 -9.95
N ARG A 209 -1.21 1.39 -9.69
CA ARG A 209 -0.85 0.32 -10.61
C ARG A 209 -1.60 -0.95 -10.29
N SER A 210 -1.95 -1.71 -11.34
CA SER A 210 -2.50 -3.06 -11.16
C SER A 210 -1.48 -4.00 -10.53
N GLN A 211 -1.96 -4.95 -9.72
CA GLN A 211 -1.14 -6.03 -9.16
C GLN A 211 -0.86 -7.15 -10.18
N GLU A 212 -1.41 -7.07 -11.36
CA GLU A 212 -1.37 -8.11 -12.40
C GLU A 212 0.04 -8.60 -12.71
N LEU A 213 0.97 -7.66 -12.96
CA LEU A 213 2.35 -8.02 -13.30
C LEU A 213 3.04 -8.77 -12.16
N LEU A 214 2.79 -8.37 -10.92
CA LEU A 214 3.33 -9.03 -9.74
C LEU A 214 2.73 -10.43 -9.57
N LEU A 215 1.41 -10.54 -9.66
CA LEU A 215 0.68 -11.81 -9.58
C LEU A 215 1.16 -12.80 -10.63
N LYS A 216 1.23 -12.36 -11.89
CA LYS A 216 1.77 -13.17 -12.99
C LYS A 216 3.19 -13.65 -12.72
N LYS A 217 4.05 -12.77 -12.20
CA LYS A 217 5.45 -13.13 -11.90
C LYS A 217 5.53 -14.23 -10.85
N VAL A 218 4.73 -14.13 -9.78
CA VAL A 218 4.68 -15.15 -8.71
C VAL A 218 4.10 -16.46 -9.24
N LEU A 219 2.99 -16.42 -10.00
CA LEU A 219 2.36 -17.61 -10.57
C LEU A 219 3.27 -18.33 -11.57
N LYS A 220 3.97 -17.59 -12.45
CA LYS A 220 4.94 -18.21 -13.38
C LYS A 220 6.08 -18.88 -12.62
N ASN A 221 6.65 -18.22 -11.60
CA ASN A 221 7.69 -18.82 -10.80
C ASN A 221 7.22 -20.08 -10.06
N ASN A 222 5.97 -20.07 -9.59
CA ASN A 222 5.39 -21.24 -8.95
C ASN A 222 5.26 -22.44 -9.91
N LEU A 223 5.01 -22.21 -11.18
CA LEU A 223 4.99 -23.31 -12.17
C LEU A 223 6.33 -24.05 -12.26
N ASP A 224 7.43 -23.35 -11.98
CA ASP A 224 8.78 -23.93 -12.06
C ASP A 224 9.26 -24.49 -10.72
N SER A 225 8.76 -24.00 -9.58
CA SER A 225 9.22 -24.35 -8.23
C SER A 225 8.26 -25.23 -7.43
N ASP A 226 7.00 -25.32 -7.84
CA ASP A 226 5.89 -26.03 -7.15
C ASP A 226 5.83 -25.78 -5.64
N ASN A 227 6.01 -24.53 -5.23
CA ASN A 227 6.02 -24.13 -3.83
C ASN A 227 4.62 -23.70 -3.38
N ALA A 228 4.00 -24.48 -2.48
CA ALA A 228 2.66 -24.20 -1.96
C ALA A 228 2.55 -22.80 -1.33
N GLY A 229 3.57 -22.32 -0.62
CA GLY A 229 3.57 -20.98 -0.02
C GLY A 229 3.46 -19.86 -1.07
N GLN A 230 3.98 -20.07 -2.27
CA GLN A 230 3.83 -19.09 -3.36
C GLN A 230 2.40 -19.02 -3.89
N ILE A 231 1.63 -20.09 -3.83
CA ILE A 231 0.22 -20.07 -4.23
C ILE A 231 -0.60 -19.25 -3.25
N VAL A 232 -0.36 -19.39 -1.95
CA VAL A 232 -1.01 -18.58 -0.91
C VAL A 232 -0.64 -17.10 -1.08
N THR A 233 0.63 -16.82 -1.32
CA THR A 233 1.09 -15.45 -1.64
C THR A 233 0.38 -14.90 -2.89
N ALA A 234 0.28 -15.69 -3.96
CA ALA A 234 -0.42 -15.30 -5.20
C ALA A 234 -1.91 -15.04 -4.94
N TYR A 235 -2.56 -15.85 -4.11
CA TYR A 235 -3.96 -15.63 -3.72
C TYR A 235 -4.14 -14.27 -3.01
N TRP A 236 -3.29 -13.93 -2.04
CA TRP A 236 -3.41 -12.65 -1.34
C TRP A 236 -3.09 -11.45 -2.23
N ILE A 237 -2.15 -11.57 -3.17
CA ILE A 237 -1.94 -10.54 -4.21
C ILE A 237 -3.20 -10.38 -5.07
N TYR A 238 -3.84 -11.49 -5.43
CA TYR A 238 -5.10 -11.49 -6.19
C TYR A 238 -6.23 -10.81 -5.41
N VAL A 239 -6.37 -11.07 -4.11
CA VAL A 239 -7.34 -10.40 -3.25
C VAL A 239 -7.14 -8.88 -3.31
N VAL A 240 -5.91 -8.40 -3.14
CA VAL A 240 -5.62 -6.96 -3.27
C VAL A 240 -5.97 -6.44 -4.66
N MET A 241 -5.68 -7.18 -5.73
CA MET A 241 -6.03 -6.79 -7.09
C MET A 241 -7.54 -6.63 -7.26
N LEU A 242 -8.31 -7.65 -6.84
CA LEU A 242 -9.77 -7.67 -6.95
C LEU A 242 -10.42 -6.50 -6.21
N TYR A 243 -10.09 -6.33 -4.92
CA TYR A 243 -10.70 -5.28 -4.09
C TYR A 243 -10.24 -3.87 -4.48
N SER A 244 -8.99 -3.70 -4.98
CA SER A 244 -8.58 -2.43 -5.59
C SER A 244 -9.41 -2.09 -6.83
N ALA A 245 -9.77 -3.09 -7.64
CA ALA A 245 -10.65 -2.88 -8.79
C ALA A 245 -12.09 -2.56 -8.37
N LEU A 246 -12.59 -3.21 -7.29
CA LEU A 246 -13.93 -2.93 -6.73
C LEU A 246 -14.04 -1.50 -6.20
N VAL A 247 -13.04 -1.02 -5.46
CA VAL A 247 -13.00 0.39 -4.98
C VAL A 247 -13.06 1.38 -6.13
N LYS A 248 -12.44 1.07 -7.28
CA LYS A 248 -12.54 1.91 -8.48
C LYS A 248 -13.94 1.89 -9.10
N LYS A 249 -14.56 0.71 -9.15
CA LYS A 249 -15.86 0.48 -9.81
C LYS A 249 -17.07 0.89 -8.95
N ASP A 250 -16.98 0.89 -7.62
CA ASP A 250 -18.04 1.34 -6.72
C ASP A 250 -18.42 2.82 -6.92
N LYS A 251 -17.55 3.61 -7.53
CA LYS A 251 -17.89 4.97 -7.98
C LYS A 251 -18.88 4.99 -9.13
N ASP A 252 -18.87 3.93 -9.95
CA ASP A 252 -19.68 3.83 -11.17
C ASP A 252 -20.94 2.95 -10.98
N LEU A 253 -20.93 2.05 -9.99
CA LEU A 253 -21.98 1.05 -9.76
C LEU A 253 -22.53 1.16 -8.33
N GLN A 254 -23.57 1.95 -8.15
CA GLN A 254 -24.26 2.13 -6.86
C GLN A 254 -24.55 0.79 -6.15
N GLY A 255 -23.71 0.40 -5.21
CA GLY A 255 -24.03 -0.45 -4.07
C GLY A 255 -24.09 -1.98 -4.25
N ASN A 256 -24.42 -2.54 -5.42
CA ASN A 256 -24.58 -4.00 -5.61
C ASN A 256 -23.59 -4.64 -6.60
N GLY A 257 -22.90 -3.85 -7.41
CA GLY A 257 -21.98 -4.34 -8.44
C GLY A 257 -20.76 -5.07 -7.86
N GLY A 258 -20.22 -4.57 -6.77
CA GLY A 258 -19.06 -5.15 -6.10
C GLY A 258 -19.30 -6.57 -5.59
N LYS A 259 -20.43 -6.83 -4.94
CA LYS A 259 -20.80 -8.17 -4.45
C LYS A 259 -20.98 -9.19 -5.57
N VAL A 260 -21.54 -8.76 -6.71
CA VAL A 260 -21.72 -9.64 -7.87
C VAL A 260 -20.37 -10.06 -8.46
N ILE A 261 -19.40 -9.14 -8.55
CA ILE A 261 -18.05 -9.41 -9.04
C ILE A 261 -17.30 -10.33 -8.07
N GLU A 262 -17.39 -10.07 -6.78
CA GLU A 262 -16.79 -10.91 -5.75
C GLU A 262 -17.33 -12.35 -5.81
N MET A 263 -18.64 -12.54 -5.81
CA MET A 263 -19.28 -13.84 -5.92
C MET A 263 -18.93 -14.55 -7.24
N GLY A 264 -18.89 -13.81 -8.34
CA GLY A 264 -18.46 -14.34 -9.63
C GLY A 264 -17.02 -14.82 -9.61
N SER A 265 -16.11 -14.05 -8.98
CA SER A 265 -14.70 -14.44 -8.82
C SER A 265 -14.53 -15.72 -8.02
N ILE A 266 -15.29 -15.89 -6.94
CA ILE A 266 -15.33 -17.12 -6.13
C ILE A 266 -15.82 -18.29 -6.96
N THR A 267 -16.93 -18.13 -7.67
CA THR A 267 -17.54 -19.16 -8.53
C THR A 267 -16.55 -19.63 -9.60
N VAL A 268 -15.85 -18.68 -10.22
CA VAL A 268 -14.85 -18.98 -11.26
C VAL A 268 -13.62 -19.71 -10.68
N MET A 269 -13.17 -19.31 -9.47
CA MET A 269 -12.06 -19.98 -8.77
C MET A 269 -12.44 -21.42 -8.40
N ASP A 270 -13.62 -21.63 -7.82
CA ASP A 270 -14.12 -22.97 -7.45
C ASP A 270 -14.30 -23.85 -8.70
N SER A 271 -14.72 -23.28 -9.83
CA SER A 271 -14.82 -24.00 -11.11
C SER A 271 -13.45 -24.42 -11.66
N GLY A 272 -12.44 -23.55 -11.51
CA GLY A 272 -11.04 -23.90 -11.83
C GLY A 272 -10.51 -25.03 -10.97
N PHE A 273 -10.82 -25.00 -9.65
CA PHE A 273 -10.45 -26.07 -8.74
C PHE A 273 -11.14 -27.40 -9.07
N ALA A 274 -12.44 -27.40 -9.35
CA ALA A 274 -13.18 -28.58 -9.76
C ALA A 274 -12.62 -29.17 -11.04
N LEU A 275 -12.30 -28.33 -12.03
CA LEU A 275 -11.68 -28.74 -13.28
C LEU A 275 -10.29 -29.36 -13.07
N ARG A 276 -9.45 -28.74 -12.22
CA ARG A 276 -8.16 -29.31 -11.80
C ARG A 276 -8.34 -30.72 -11.24
N THR A 277 -9.24 -30.90 -10.28
CA THR A 277 -9.51 -32.19 -9.63
C THR A 277 -9.93 -33.24 -10.66
N ALA A 278 -10.81 -32.88 -11.59
CA ALA A 278 -11.24 -33.79 -12.66
C ALA A 278 -10.11 -34.18 -13.62
N ILE A 279 -9.24 -33.25 -14.01
CA ILE A 279 -8.08 -33.50 -14.85
C ILE A 279 -7.10 -34.45 -14.17
N LEU A 280 -6.76 -34.18 -12.90
CA LEU A 280 -5.83 -35.03 -12.14
C LEU A 280 -6.38 -36.44 -11.98
N SER A 281 -7.67 -36.57 -11.62
CA SER A 281 -8.34 -37.86 -11.50
C SER A 281 -8.37 -38.64 -12.84
N SER A 282 -8.68 -37.94 -13.95
CA SER A 282 -8.76 -38.59 -15.27
C SER A 282 -7.42 -39.07 -15.80
N LYS A 283 -6.32 -38.42 -15.41
CA LYS A 283 -4.95 -38.76 -15.80
C LYS A 283 -4.22 -39.64 -14.79
N GLY A 284 -4.80 -39.88 -13.61
CA GLY A 284 -4.13 -40.56 -12.49
C GLY A 284 -2.90 -39.81 -12.00
N ALA A 285 -2.83 -38.49 -12.22
CA ALA A 285 -1.71 -37.64 -11.86
C ALA A 285 -1.85 -37.16 -10.40
N LYS A 286 -0.71 -37.13 -9.67
CA LYS A 286 -0.64 -36.63 -8.28
C LYS A 286 -0.23 -35.19 -8.19
N ASP A 287 0.30 -34.63 -9.26
CA ASP A 287 0.86 -33.29 -9.33
C ASP A 287 0.32 -32.49 -10.51
N ASP A 288 0.66 -31.20 -10.55
CA ASP A 288 0.19 -30.23 -11.54
C ASP A 288 0.97 -30.27 -12.88
N GLU A 289 1.96 -31.16 -13.04
CA GLU A 289 2.78 -31.20 -14.26
C GLU A 289 1.93 -31.38 -15.53
N CYS A 290 0.84 -32.17 -15.46
CA CYS A 290 -0.03 -32.41 -16.60
C CYS A 290 -0.83 -31.17 -17.06
N ILE A 291 -0.96 -30.14 -16.25
CA ILE A 291 -1.68 -28.88 -16.57
C ILE A 291 -0.78 -27.67 -16.64
N LYS A 292 0.50 -27.78 -16.25
CA LYS A 292 1.49 -26.71 -16.22
C LYS A 292 1.58 -25.91 -17.51
N GLY A 293 1.71 -26.59 -18.64
CA GLY A 293 1.79 -25.96 -19.97
C GLY A 293 0.51 -25.14 -20.29
N THR A 294 -0.65 -25.68 -19.91
CA THR A 294 -1.93 -24.98 -20.11
C THR A 294 -2.07 -23.74 -19.24
N ILE A 295 -1.68 -23.83 -17.97
CA ILE A 295 -1.65 -22.67 -17.08
C ILE A 295 -0.72 -21.57 -17.62
N TYR A 296 0.46 -21.96 -18.14
CA TYR A 296 1.38 -21.02 -18.78
C TYR A 296 0.74 -20.31 -19.99
N GLN A 297 0.00 -21.04 -20.83
CA GLN A 297 -0.73 -20.46 -21.97
C GLN A 297 -1.84 -19.49 -21.50
N LEU A 298 -2.60 -19.85 -20.46
CA LEU A 298 -3.63 -18.98 -19.86
C LEU A 298 -3.01 -17.69 -19.31
N LEU A 299 -1.91 -17.78 -18.55
CA LEU A 299 -1.19 -16.60 -18.04
C LEU A 299 -0.66 -15.70 -19.16
N ASN A 300 -0.26 -16.28 -20.30
CA ASN A 300 0.15 -15.48 -21.45
C ASN A 300 -1.06 -14.81 -22.12
N ALA A 301 -2.19 -15.51 -22.26
CA ALA A 301 -3.42 -14.92 -22.82
C ALA A 301 -3.94 -13.78 -21.94
N LEU A 302 -3.89 -13.93 -20.60
CA LEU A 302 -4.23 -12.84 -19.65
C LEU A 302 -3.32 -11.63 -19.86
N SER A 303 -2.00 -11.83 -19.87
CA SER A 303 -1.05 -10.72 -19.99
C SER A 303 -1.09 -9.98 -21.34
N THR A 304 -1.59 -10.62 -22.38
CA THR A 304 -1.80 -10.00 -23.69
C THR A 304 -3.23 -9.51 -23.88
N ARG A 305 -4.06 -9.62 -22.84
CA ARG A 305 -5.50 -9.32 -22.86
C ARG A 305 -6.25 -9.98 -24.01
N ASN A 306 -5.81 -11.18 -24.38
CA ASN A 306 -6.41 -11.95 -25.47
C ASN A 306 -7.53 -12.86 -24.93
N THR A 307 -8.72 -12.29 -24.76
CA THR A 307 -9.91 -12.96 -24.23
C THR A 307 -10.31 -14.17 -25.10
N GLY A 308 -10.22 -14.03 -26.43
CA GLY A 308 -10.58 -15.11 -27.35
C GLY A 308 -9.68 -16.34 -27.17
N LYS A 309 -8.36 -16.14 -27.11
CA LYS A 309 -7.39 -17.22 -26.85
C LYS A 309 -7.57 -17.85 -25.48
N PHE A 310 -7.85 -17.03 -24.47
CA PHE A 310 -8.11 -17.52 -23.11
C PHE A 310 -9.33 -18.45 -23.09
N LEU A 311 -10.45 -18.00 -23.64
CA LEU A 311 -11.70 -18.79 -23.70
C LEU A 311 -11.54 -20.06 -24.55
N ASP A 312 -10.81 -20.00 -25.65
CA ASP A 312 -10.53 -21.22 -26.48
C ASP A 312 -9.77 -22.28 -25.65
N ILE A 313 -8.76 -21.86 -24.87
CA ILE A 313 -8.01 -22.77 -23.99
C ILE A 313 -8.95 -23.38 -22.93
N VAL A 314 -9.76 -22.54 -22.27
CA VAL A 314 -10.72 -22.94 -21.25
C VAL A 314 -11.70 -23.97 -21.83
N MET A 315 -12.31 -23.66 -22.97
CA MET A 315 -13.27 -24.55 -23.65
C MET A 315 -12.65 -25.91 -23.97
N ARG A 316 -11.41 -25.93 -24.51
CA ARG A 316 -10.70 -27.19 -24.77
C ARG A 316 -10.48 -28.00 -23.51
N LEU A 317 -10.12 -27.36 -22.37
CA LEU A 317 -9.97 -28.05 -21.10
C LEU A 317 -11.27 -28.72 -20.66
N TYR A 318 -12.40 -28.05 -20.74
CA TYR A 318 -13.70 -28.60 -20.39
C TYR A 318 -14.12 -29.77 -21.37
N CYS A 319 -13.83 -29.63 -22.66
CA CYS A 319 -14.14 -30.64 -23.63
C CYS A 319 -13.29 -31.92 -23.49
N THR A 320 -12.05 -31.78 -23.02
CA THR A 320 -11.12 -32.93 -22.85
C THR A 320 -11.32 -33.66 -21.53
N CYS A 321 -11.96 -33.04 -20.54
CA CYS A 321 -12.25 -33.69 -19.26
C CYS A 321 -13.44 -34.65 -19.38
N LYS A 322 -13.15 -35.94 -19.19
CA LYS A 322 -14.20 -36.93 -18.94
C LYS A 322 -14.53 -36.92 -17.47
N VAL A 323 -15.74 -36.51 -17.10
CA VAL A 323 -16.23 -36.61 -15.72
C VAL A 323 -16.40 -38.08 -15.39
N PRO A 324 -15.74 -38.63 -14.35
CA PRO A 324 -16.03 -39.99 -13.90
C PRO A 324 -17.50 -40.14 -13.54
N ALA A 325 -18.13 -41.23 -13.96
CA ALA A 325 -19.56 -41.49 -13.71
C ALA A 325 -19.94 -41.62 -12.24
N GLU A 326 -18.94 -41.75 -11.35
CA GLU A 326 -19.08 -41.89 -9.89
C GLU A 326 -19.17 -40.59 -9.12
N VAL A 327 -18.94 -39.45 -9.76
CA VAL A 327 -19.06 -38.13 -9.11
C VAL A 327 -20.54 -37.76 -9.11
N GLY A 328 -21.11 -37.59 -7.90
CA GLY A 328 -22.52 -37.28 -7.73
C GLY A 328 -22.98 -36.04 -8.51
N GLN A 329 -24.29 -35.88 -8.72
CA GLN A 329 -24.88 -34.80 -9.54
C GLN A 329 -24.50 -33.38 -9.12
N ALA A 330 -23.96 -33.20 -7.91
CA ALA A 330 -23.54 -31.88 -7.38
C ALA A 330 -22.21 -31.40 -8.02
N ASP A 331 -21.39 -32.26 -8.59
CA ASP A 331 -20.04 -31.93 -9.06
C ASP A 331 -19.94 -31.94 -10.61
N LYS A 332 -21.04 -31.66 -11.30
CA LYS A 332 -20.99 -31.46 -12.75
C LYS A 332 -20.05 -30.32 -13.11
N LEU A 333 -19.04 -30.61 -13.93
CA LEU A 333 -18.18 -29.59 -14.54
C LEU A 333 -19.02 -28.70 -15.45
N VAL A 334 -19.34 -27.50 -14.95
CA VAL A 334 -20.11 -26.49 -15.68
C VAL A 334 -19.18 -25.32 -15.96
N ILE A 335 -19.18 -24.87 -17.22
CA ILE A 335 -18.48 -23.64 -17.59
C ILE A 335 -19.16 -22.46 -16.87
N PRO A 336 -18.41 -21.65 -16.09
CA PRO A 336 -18.98 -20.52 -15.38
C PRO A 336 -19.67 -19.55 -16.33
N ARG A 337 -20.86 -19.06 -15.92
CA ARG A 337 -21.59 -18.04 -16.68
C ARG A 337 -20.79 -16.74 -16.81
N GLU A 338 -19.93 -16.47 -15.88
CA GLU A 338 -19.00 -15.35 -15.83
C GLU A 338 -18.10 -15.28 -17.07
N PHE A 339 -17.76 -16.43 -17.68
CA PHE A 339 -16.99 -16.46 -18.93
C PHE A 339 -17.78 -15.93 -20.14
N VAL A 340 -19.09 -16.06 -20.15
CA VAL A 340 -19.95 -15.41 -21.15
C VAL A 340 -19.97 -13.91 -20.94
N TYR A 341 -19.89 -13.48 -19.68
CA TYR A 341 -19.83 -12.07 -19.31
C TYR A 341 -18.50 -11.42 -19.72
N ILE A 342 -17.39 -12.12 -19.57
CA ILE A 342 -16.06 -11.66 -20.02
C ILE A 342 -16.04 -11.38 -21.52
N GLN A 343 -16.71 -12.18 -22.32
CA GLN A 343 -16.80 -11.98 -23.77
C GLN A 343 -17.47 -10.66 -24.14
N LYS A 344 -18.42 -10.21 -23.32
CA LYS A 344 -19.14 -8.95 -23.50
C LYS A 344 -18.49 -7.75 -22.80
N ASN A 345 -17.79 -7.99 -21.68
CA ASN A 345 -17.21 -6.97 -20.79
C ASN A 345 -15.74 -7.31 -20.50
N GLN A 346 -14.85 -6.75 -21.31
CA GLN A 346 -13.40 -6.96 -21.14
C GLN A 346 -12.84 -6.44 -19.82
N GLU A 347 -13.57 -5.55 -19.15
CA GLU A 347 -13.15 -4.97 -17.87
C GLU A 347 -13.00 -5.96 -16.71
N LEU A 348 -13.71 -7.11 -16.78
CA LEU A 348 -13.66 -8.17 -15.75
C LEU A 348 -12.77 -9.35 -16.16
N PHE A 349 -12.10 -9.23 -17.29
CA PHE A 349 -11.30 -10.32 -17.84
C PHE A 349 -10.13 -10.70 -16.94
N GLU A 350 -9.44 -9.72 -16.38
CA GLU A 350 -8.30 -9.98 -15.51
C GLU A 350 -8.75 -10.61 -14.20
N GLU A 351 -9.81 -10.07 -13.56
CA GLU A 351 -10.31 -10.54 -12.28
C GLU A 351 -10.77 -12.01 -12.37
N TYR A 352 -11.60 -12.35 -13.34
CA TYR A 352 -12.09 -13.72 -13.50
C TYR A 352 -11.03 -14.67 -14.07
N GLY A 353 -10.19 -14.19 -14.96
CA GLY A 353 -9.13 -14.99 -15.55
C GLY A 353 -8.10 -15.45 -14.53
N TYR A 354 -7.63 -14.54 -13.65
CA TYR A 354 -6.70 -14.91 -12.58
C TYR A 354 -7.37 -15.75 -11.49
N ALA A 355 -8.66 -15.53 -11.17
CA ALA A 355 -9.43 -16.41 -10.29
C ALA A 355 -9.43 -17.84 -10.79
N PHE A 356 -9.71 -18.03 -12.09
CA PHE A 356 -9.69 -19.35 -12.71
C PHE A 356 -8.31 -20.03 -12.65
N VAL A 357 -7.26 -19.29 -12.95
CA VAL A 357 -5.89 -19.81 -12.88
C VAL A 357 -5.51 -20.19 -11.44
N LEU A 358 -5.89 -19.39 -10.44
CA LEU A 358 -5.68 -19.75 -9.03
C LEU A 358 -6.44 -21.03 -8.65
N GLY A 359 -7.67 -21.19 -9.12
CA GLY A 359 -8.43 -22.43 -8.97
C GLY A 359 -7.71 -23.63 -9.57
N LEU A 360 -7.19 -23.50 -10.80
CA LEU A 360 -6.37 -24.54 -11.45
C LEU A 360 -5.08 -24.85 -10.68
N LYS A 361 -4.56 -23.92 -9.88
CA LYS A 361 -3.41 -24.11 -8.98
C LYS A 361 -3.79 -24.63 -7.59
N GLY A 362 -5.06 -24.95 -7.38
CA GLY A 362 -5.53 -25.56 -6.15
C GLY A 362 -6.13 -24.62 -5.11
N CYS A 363 -6.24 -23.32 -5.42
CA CYS A 363 -6.95 -22.40 -4.52
C CYS A 363 -8.46 -22.70 -4.52
N ARG A 364 -9.03 -22.76 -3.33
CA ARG A 364 -10.46 -22.90 -3.09
C ARG A 364 -10.86 -22.04 -1.91
N GLN A 365 -12.00 -21.38 -2.00
CA GLN A 365 -12.53 -20.71 -0.84
C GLN A 365 -13.32 -21.69 0.04
N ASN A 366 -12.83 -21.89 1.25
CA ASN A 366 -13.51 -22.78 2.20
C ASN A 366 -14.70 -22.04 2.83
N LYS A 367 -15.95 -22.49 2.55
CA LYS A 367 -17.19 -21.86 3.07
C LYS A 367 -17.34 -21.91 4.60
N LYS A 368 -16.48 -22.65 5.31
CA LYS A 368 -16.57 -22.83 6.77
C LYS A 368 -15.55 -22.03 7.56
N ASN A 369 -14.40 -21.74 7.01
CA ASN A 369 -13.36 -20.91 7.60
C ASN A 369 -12.80 -20.06 6.46
N GLU A 370 -12.61 -18.77 6.66
CA GLU A 370 -12.00 -17.87 5.67
C GLU A 370 -10.52 -18.23 5.36
N GLU A 371 -10.15 -19.49 5.52
CA GLU A 371 -8.83 -20.04 5.27
C GLU A 371 -8.75 -20.61 3.84
N VAL A 372 -7.75 -20.18 3.12
CA VAL A 372 -7.38 -20.69 1.80
C VAL A 372 -6.45 -21.88 2.02
N ILE A 373 -6.86 -23.06 1.58
CA ILE A 373 -6.04 -24.27 1.56
C ILE A 373 -5.48 -24.45 0.17
#